data_898c42accaae450857ded19b6d3a6893
#
_entry.id   898c42accaae450857ded19b6d3a6893
#
_cell.length_a   1.000
_cell.length_b   1.000
_cell.length_c   1.000
_cell.angle_alpha   90.00
_cell.angle_beta   90.00
_cell.angle_gamma   90.00
#
_symmetry.space_group_name_H-M   'P 1'
#
loop_
_entity.id
_entity.type
_entity.pdbx_description
1 polymer ?
#
loop_
_entity_poly.entity_id
_entity_poly.type
_entity_poly.pdbx_seq_one_letter_code
_entity_poly.pdbx_strand_id
1 'polypeptide(L)'
;MPKPQETAVYTHGHHESVLRSHTQRTAANSAAYLLGSLKPHMKILDIGCGPGTITADLAALVPDGSVTGVDREPGILDQARATAAGRGLTNVDFAVADVHALDYPDDTFCVVHAHQVLQHVGDPVQALREMVRVTKPGGFIAARDGDYAVMTWYPEVSGLDDWLELYRRVARANGGEPDAGRRLKSWAQRAGLSDITATSSTWTFHTPDERAWWSGLWADRTVASSYAAVATEGGHATTEQLRAIADAWREWGKQDDGWFAVLHGEILCRKPV
;
A
#
# COMPACT_ATOMS: atom_id res chain seq x y z
N MET A 1 -23.62 -18.93 3.01
CA MET A 1 -22.17 -19.17 3.09
C MET A 1 -21.57 -18.12 4.01
N PRO A 2 -20.53 -18.42 4.80
CA PRO A 2 -19.86 -17.39 5.57
C PRO A 2 -19.29 -16.32 4.60
N LYS A 3 -19.28 -15.03 5.03
CA LYS A 3 -18.68 -13.97 4.24
C LYS A 3 -17.19 -14.28 4.05
N PRO A 4 -16.59 -13.97 2.87
CA PRO A 4 -15.13 -14.04 2.69
C PRO A 4 -14.44 -13.19 3.76
N GLN A 5 -13.32 -13.67 4.27
CA GLN A 5 -12.53 -12.97 5.29
C GLN A 5 -11.06 -13.00 4.90
N GLU A 6 -10.33 -11.97 5.34
CA GLU A 6 -8.90 -11.89 5.19
C GLU A 6 -8.19 -13.05 5.91
N THR A 7 -7.30 -13.74 5.21
CA THR A 7 -6.52 -14.86 5.73
C THR A 7 -5.03 -14.55 5.83
N ALA A 8 -4.53 -13.54 5.11
CA ALA A 8 -3.13 -13.15 5.16
C ALA A 8 -2.83 -12.33 6.42
N VAL A 9 -1.59 -12.45 6.89
CA VAL A 9 -1.05 -11.66 8.00
C VAL A 9 -0.29 -10.47 7.44
N TYR A 10 -0.58 -9.26 7.93
CA TYR A 10 0.13 -8.06 7.51
C TYR A 10 1.61 -8.13 7.91
N THR A 11 2.49 -8.31 6.94
CA THR A 11 3.91 -8.64 7.13
C THR A 11 4.66 -7.58 7.93
N HIS A 12 4.34 -6.29 7.77
CA HIS A 12 5.06 -5.23 8.44
C HIS A 12 4.56 -4.96 9.87
N GLY A 13 3.28 -5.28 10.17
CA GLY A 13 2.63 -4.84 11.41
C GLY A 13 2.52 -3.30 11.50
N HIS A 14 2.34 -2.78 12.71
CA HIS A 14 2.13 -1.34 12.96
C HIS A 14 3.28 -0.72 13.78
N HIS A 15 4.50 -1.26 13.64
CA HIS A 15 5.69 -0.70 14.27
C HIS A 15 5.93 0.75 13.79
N GLU A 16 6.51 1.59 14.62
CA GLU A 16 6.77 3.02 14.32
C GLU A 16 7.52 3.22 12.99
N SER A 17 8.49 2.35 12.66
CA SER A 17 9.21 2.40 11.37
C SER A 17 8.28 2.19 10.17
N VAL A 18 7.18 1.44 10.33
CA VAL A 18 6.18 1.26 9.27
C VAL A 18 5.32 2.50 9.14
N LEU A 19 4.84 3.05 10.25
CA LEU A 19 4.02 4.27 10.27
C LEU A 19 4.77 5.47 9.69
N ARG A 20 6.07 5.62 9.99
CA ARG A 20 6.93 6.66 9.38
C ARG A 20 6.93 6.59 7.85
N SER A 21 6.89 5.39 7.25
CA SER A 21 6.79 5.28 5.79
C SER A 21 5.43 5.70 5.24
N HIS A 22 4.37 5.55 6.01
CA HIS A 22 3.02 5.90 5.59
C HIS A 22 2.80 7.43 5.62
N THR A 23 3.41 8.15 6.55
CA THR A 23 3.26 9.61 6.67
C THR A 23 3.88 10.41 5.51
N GLN A 24 4.80 9.81 4.74
CA GLN A 24 5.40 10.41 3.54
C GLN A 24 4.54 10.24 2.28
N ARG A 25 3.48 9.45 2.36
CA ARG A 25 2.59 9.19 1.22
C ARG A 25 1.61 10.34 1.06
N THR A 26 1.49 10.80 -0.18
CA THR A 26 0.53 11.83 -0.59
C THR A 26 -0.25 11.33 -1.81
N ALA A 27 -1.39 11.94 -2.11
CA ALA A 27 -2.09 11.62 -3.35
C ALA A 27 -1.21 11.92 -4.58
N ALA A 28 -0.35 12.94 -4.51
CA ALA A 28 0.55 13.30 -5.60
C ALA A 28 1.62 12.24 -5.91
N ASN A 29 2.19 11.59 -4.88
CA ASN A 29 3.25 10.58 -5.09
C ASN A 29 2.75 9.13 -5.07
N SER A 30 1.48 8.91 -4.72
CA SER A 30 0.92 7.56 -4.53
C SER A 30 -0.36 7.29 -5.33
N ALA A 31 -1.05 8.33 -5.82
CA ALA A 31 -2.31 8.20 -6.57
C ALA A 31 -2.36 9.13 -7.79
N ALA A 32 -1.21 9.64 -8.28
CA ALA A 32 -1.14 10.61 -9.39
C ALA A 32 -1.90 10.13 -10.64
N TYR A 33 -1.85 8.84 -10.95
CA TYR A 33 -2.54 8.22 -12.09
C TYR A 33 -4.07 8.33 -12.02
N LEU A 34 -4.64 8.55 -10.83
CA LEU A 34 -6.08 8.71 -10.58
C LEU A 34 -6.52 10.17 -10.63
N LEU A 35 -5.66 11.12 -10.23
CA LEU A 35 -6.07 12.51 -9.90
C LEU A 35 -6.78 13.21 -11.05
N GLY A 36 -6.36 12.98 -12.30
CA GLY A 36 -6.99 13.58 -13.50
C GLY A 36 -8.44 13.12 -13.75
N SER A 37 -8.88 12.03 -13.11
CA SER A 37 -10.23 11.49 -13.23
C SER A 37 -11.18 12.00 -12.14
N LEU A 38 -10.67 12.65 -11.09
CA LEU A 38 -11.47 13.13 -9.98
C LEU A 38 -12.31 14.36 -10.36
N LYS A 39 -13.50 14.46 -9.75
CA LYS A 39 -14.39 15.61 -9.84
C LYS A 39 -14.81 16.06 -8.43
N PRO A 40 -15.02 17.36 -8.17
CA PRO A 40 -15.28 17.90 -6.83
C PRO A 40 -16.44 17.24 -6.05
N HIS A 41 -17.43 16.71 -6.74
CA HIS A 41 -18.64 16.12 -6.16
C HIS A 41 -18.56 14.59 -5.96
N MET A 42 -17.43 13.96 -6.24
CA MET A 42 -17.32 12.50 -6.19
C MET A 42 -17.33 11.96 -4.76
N LYS A 43 -17.94 10.78 -4.60
CA LYS A 43 -17.86 9.98 -3.40
C LYS A 43 -16.79 8.90 -3.57
N ILE A 44 -15.77 8.93 -2.70
CA ILE A 44 -14.59 8.06 -2.79
C ILE A 44 -14.56 7.10 -1.61
N LEU A 45 -14.19 5.84 -1.86
CA LEU A 45 -13.76 4.88 -0.85
C LEU A 45 -12.25 4.68 -0.99
N ASP A 46 -11.51 4.88 0.11
CA ASP A 46 -10.07 4.65 0.19
C ASP A 46 -9.79 3.44 1.09
N ILE A 47 -9.40 2.32 0.50
CA ILE A 47 -9.19 1.03 1.16
C ILE A 47 -7.76 0.92 1.67
N GLY A 48 -7.60 0.45 2.92
CA GLY A 48 -6.29 0.40 3.58
C GLY A 48 -5.72 1.79 3.81
N CYS A 49 -6.57 2.71 4.29
CA CYS A 49 -6.26 4.13 4.41
C CYS A 49 -5.08 4.43 5.35
N GLY A 50 -4.71 3.49 6.23
CA GLY A 50 -3.65 3.67 7.21
C GLY A 50 -3.84 4.96 8.05
N PRO A 51 -2.79 5.81 8.21
CA PRO A 51 -2.88 7.06 8.96
C PRO A 51 -3.64 8.18 8.24
N GLY A 52 -4.27 7.90 7.09
CA GLY A 52 -5.18 8.80 6.40
C GLY A 52 -4.54 9.92 5.58
N THR A 53 -3.25 9.86 5.27
CA THR A 53 -2.56 10.95 4.55
C THR A 53 -3.06 11.09 3.10
N ILE A 54 -3.15 9.97 2.35
CA ILE A 54 -3.72 9.95 1.00
C ILE A 54 -5.22 10.27 1.05
N THR A 55 -5.95 9.68 2.01
CA THR A 55 -7.38 9.91 2.22
C THR A 55 -7.69 11.40 2.42
N ALA A 56 -6.89 12.09 3.23
CA ALA A 56 -7.02 13.52 3.48
C ALA A 56 -6.73 14.37 2.23
N ASP A 57 -5.76 13.98 1.42
CA ASP A 57 -5.51 14.63 0.12
C ASP A 57 -6.69 14.43 -0.83
N LEU A 58 -7.23 13.21 -0.92
CA LEU A 58 -8.40 12.92 -1.74
C LEU A 58 -9.61 13.73 -1.28
N ALA A 59 -9.83 13.88 0.04
CA ALA A 59 -10.91 14.70 0.59
C ALA A 59 -10.79 16.18 0.20
N ALA A 60 -9.57 16.72 0.22
CA ALA A 60 -9.32 18.09 -0.23
C ALA A 60 -9.60 18.30 -1.73
N LEU A 61 -9.46 17.25 -2.56
CA LEU A 61 -9.71 17.28 -4.00
C LEU A 61 -11.20 17.13 -4.38
N VAL A 62 -12.04 16.68 -3.45
CA VAL A 62 -13.49 16.50 -3.67
C VAL A 62 -14.30 17.31 -2.65
N PRO A 63 -14.16 18.66 -2.60
CA PRO A 63 -14.76 19.49 -1.55
C PRO A 63 -16.30 19.45 -1.53
N ASP A 64 -16.94 19.17 -2.65
CA ASP A 64 -18.41 19.04 -2.78
C ASP A 64 -18.87 17.56 -2.69
N GLY A 65 -17.93 16.64 -2.49
CA GLY A 65 -18.15 15.22 -2.36
C GLY A 65 -17.81 14.72 -0.95
N SER A 66 -17.44 13.45 -0.86
CA SER A 66 -17.02 12.85 0.42
C SER A 66 -16.02 11.73 0.21
N VAL A 67 -15.18 11.48 1.21
CA VAL A 67 -14.25 10.34 1.23
C VAL A 67 -14.56 9.49 2.46
N THR A 68 -14.58 8.17 2.28
CA THR A 68 -14.59 7.20 3.37
C THR A 68 -13.28 6.45 3.34
N GLY A 69 -12.45 6.60 4.37
CA GLY A 69 -11.26 5.79 4.57
C GLY A 69 -11.59 4.54 5.37
N VAL A 70 -11.15 3.38 4.91
CA VAL A 70 -11.34 2.14 5.66
C VAL A 70 -10.00 1.43 5.86
N ASP A 71 -9.86 0.84 7.04
CA ASP A 71 -8.73 -0.03 7.37
C ASP A 71 -9.22 -1.20 8.21
N ARG A 72 -8.50 -2.31 8.18
CA ARG A 72 -8.81 -3.48 9.00
C ARG A 72 -8.41 -3.28 10.46
N GLU A 73 -7.37 -2.47 10.69
CA GLU A 73 -6.82 -2.22 12.02
C GLU A 73 -7.48 -0.99 12.66
N PRO A 74 -8.29 -1.17 13.73
CA PRO A 74 -8.98 -0.05 14.37
C PRO A 74 -8.06 1.03 14.91
N GLY A 75 -6.89 0.62 15.44
CA GLY A 75 -5.95 1.54 16.11
C GLY A 75 -5.34 2.59 15.19
N ILE A 76 -5.21 2.31 13.88
CA ILE A 76 -4.68 3.28 12.92
C ILE A 76 -5.69 4.36 12.55
N LEU A 77 -6.99 4.08 12.69
CA LEU A 77 -8.05 5.01 12.33
C LEU A 77 -8.10 6.25 13.22
N ASP A 78 -7.61 6.17 14.45
CA ASP A 78 -7.52 7.34 15.33
C ASP A 78 -6.47 8.32 14.82
N GLN A 79 -5.35 7.83 14.26
CA GLN A 79 -4.37 8.67 13.57
C GLN A 79 -4.95 9.28 12.31
N ALA A 80 -5.72 8.51 11.52
CA ALA A 80 -6.38 8.99 10.32
C ALA A 80 -7.38 10.13 10.64
N ARG A 81 -8.17 9.97 11.69
CA ARG A 81 -9.07 11.04 12.19
C ARG A 81 -8.30 12.28 12.62
N ALA A 82 -7.20 12.11 13.35
CA ALA A 82 -6.33 13.22 13.76
C ALA A 82 -5.70 13.94 12.56
N THR A 83 -5.25 13.18 11.54
CA THR A 83 -4.71 13.73 10.28
C THR A 83 -5.76 14.61 9.58
N ALA A 84 -6.99 14.13 9.43
CA ALA A 84 -8.08 14.87 8.79
C ALA A 84 -8.48 16.12 9.60
N ALA A 85 -8.63 15.97 10.91
CA ALA A 85 -8.99 17.06 11.81
C ALA A 85 -7.90 18.17 11.83
N GLY A 86 -6.62 17.79 11.85
CA GLY A 86 -5.50 18.72 11.78
C GLY A 86 -5.44 19.54 10.48
N ARG A 87 -6.11 19.06 9.42
CA ARG A 87 -6.26 19.76 8.15
C ARG A 87 -7.61 20.47 7.98
N GLY A 88 -8.48 20.43 9.00
CA GLY A 88 -9.80 21.06 8.98
C GLY A 88 -10.79 20.42 7.98
N LEU A 89 -10.57 19.15 7.61
CA LEU A 89 -11.44 18.44 6.67
C LEU A 89 -12.71 17.95 7.37
N THR A 90 -13.88 18.23 6.77
CA THR A 90 -15.19 17.85 7.31
C THR A 90 -15.97 16.88 6.42
N ASN A 91 -15.42 16.57 5.24
CA ASN A 91 -16.02 15.69 4.23
C ASN A 91 -15.33 14.31 4.17
N VAL A 92 -14.77 13.86 5.29
CA VAL A 92 -14.11 12.56 5.41
C VAL A 92 -14.53 11.81 6.64
N ASP A 93 -14.82 10.51 6.49
CA ASP A 93 -15.15 9.57 7.56
C ASP A 93 -14.22 8.36 7.53
N PHE A 94 -14.10 7.66 8.68
CA PHE A 94 -13.26 6.48 8.80
C PHE A 94 -13.98 5.34 9.50
N ALA A 95 -13.88 4.11 8.92
CA ALA A 95 -14.53 2.91 9.43
C ALA A 95 -13.59 1.69 9.36
N VAL A 96 -13.85 0.70 10.23
CA VAL A 96 -13.19 -0.62 10.14
C VAL A 96 -13.88 -1.43 9.06
N ALA A 97 -13.10 -2.01 8.13
CA ALA A 97 -13.64 -2.90 7.10
C ALA A 97 -12.61 -3.93 6.62
N ASP A 98 -13.13 -5.08 6.20
CA ASP A 98 -12.37 -6.09 5.44
C ASP A 98 -12.69 -5.90 3.94
N VAL A 99 -11.66 -5.73 3.13
CA VAL A 99 -11.80 -5.51 1.68
C VAL A 99 -12.44 -6.70 0.96
N HIS A 100 -12.42 -7.91 1.54
CA HIS A 100 -13.05 -9.09 0.95
C HIS A 100 -14.57 -9.13 1.11
N ALA A 101 -15.14 -8.30 2.01
CA ALA A 101 -16.57 -8.26 2.31
C ALA A 101 -16.97 -6.88 2.83
N LEU A 102 -16.93 -5.86 1.95
CA LEU A 102 -17.24 -4.47 2.29
C LEU A 102 -18.72 -4.32 2.69
N ASP A 103 -18.97 -3.72 3.85
CA ASP A 103 -20.33 -3.48 4.35
C ASP A 103 -20.94 -2.18 3.78
N TYR A 104 -20.94 -2.10 2.45
CA TYR A 104 -21.56 -1.02 1.69
C TYR A 104 -22.45 -1.62 0.61
N PRO A 105 -23.58 -0.96 0.27
CA PRO A 105 -24.44 -1.36 -0.85
C PRO A 105 -23.66 -1.34 -2.18
N ASP A 106 -24.15 -2.08 -3.16
CA ASP A 106 -23.69 -1.99 -4.53
C ASP A 106 -23.81 -0.55 -5.04
N ASP A 107 -22.96 -0.17 -5.98
CA ASP A 107 -23.04 1.11 -6.70
C ASP A 107 -23.05 2.36 -5.78
N THR A 108 -22.28 2.32 -4.70
CA THR A 108 -22.25 3.39 -3.69
C THR A 108 -21.24 4.49 -4.02
N PHE A 109 -20.05 4.15 -4.52
CA PHE A 109 -18.94 5.08 -4.67
C PHE A 109 -18.66 5.42 -6.14
N CYS A 110 -18.24 6.66 -6.40
CA CYS A 110 -17.79 7.07 -7.72
C CYS A 110 -16.38 6.55 -8.03
N VAL A 111 -15.56 6.43 -6.98
CA VAL A 111 -14.18 5.94 -7.04
C VAL A 111 -13.93 5.01 -5.86
N VAL A 112 -13.28 3.88 -6.10
CA VAL A 112 -12.72 3.00 -5.05
C VAL A 112 -11.24 2.89 -5.29
N HIS A 113 -10.44 3.33 -4.31
CA HIS A 113 -8.98 3.42 -4.39
C HIS A 113 -8.34 2.47 -3.37
N ALA A 114 -7.18 1.92 -3.73
CA ALA A 114 -6.34 1.14 -2.82
C ALA A 114 -4.86 1.40 -3.15
N HIS A 115 -4.06 1.73 -2.13
CA HIS A 115 -2.63 1.95 -2.28
C HIS A 115 -1.82 1.03 -1.37
N GLN A 116 -1.04 0.12 -1.98
CA GLN A 116 -0.27 -0.91 -1.27
C GLN A 116 -1.13 -1.77 -0.32
N VAL A 117 -2.25 -2.25 -0.83
CA VAL A 117 -3.19 -3.13 -0.12
C VAL A 117 -3.21 -4.51 -0.73
N LEU A 118 -3.35 -4.61 -2.06
CA LEU A 118 -3.57 -5.90 -2.73
C LEU A 118 -2.34 -6.83 -2.60
N GLN A 119 -1.17 -6.29 -2.38
CA GLN A 119 0.05 -7.06 -2.07
C GLN A 119 0.01 -7.77 -0.70
N HIS A 120 -0.89 -7.36 0.20
CA HIS A 120 -0.96 -7.86 1.58
C HIS A 120 -2.18 -8.72 1.86
N VAL A 121 -3.07 -8.91 0.91
CA VAL A 121 -4.32 -9.66 1.09
C VAL A 121 -4.23 -11.07 0.50
N GLY A 122 -4.94 -12.03 1.12
CA GLY A 122 -4.89 -13.44 0.74
C GLY A 122 -5.63 -13.73 -0.58
N ASP A 123 -6.68 -12.97 -0.92
CA ASP A 123 -7.39 -13.07 -2.20
C ASP A 123 -7.58 -11.69 -2.85
N PRO A 124 -6.58 -11.18 -3.58
CA PRO A 124 -6.65 -9.88 -4.24
C PRO A 124 -7.73 -9.82 -5.33
N VAL A 125 -8.12 -10.96 -5.91
CA VAL A 125 -9.19 -11.00 -6.91
C VAL A 125 -10.55 -10.81 -6.24
N GLN A 126 -10.79 -11.42 -5.07
CA GLN A 126 -12.00 -11.18 -4.30
C GLN A 126 -12.07 -9.74 -3.79
N ALA A 127 -10.95 -9.18 -3.31
CA ALA A 127 -10.86 -7.77 -2.95
C ALA A 127 -11.28 -6.86 -4.11
N LEU A 128 -10.75 -7.10 -5.31
CA LEU A 128 -11.13 -6.35 -6.51
C LEU A 128 -12.60 -6.55 -6.89
N ARG A 129 -13.19 -7.74 -6.72
CA ARG A 129 -14.63 -7.96 -6.95
C ARG A 129 -15.49 -7.11 -6.01
N GLU A 130 -15.12 -7.00 -4.75
CA GLU A 130 -15.83 -6.13 -3.80
C GLU A 130 -15.66 -4.65 -4.16
N MET A 131 -14.44 -4.23 -4.54
CA MET A 131 -14.20 -2.88 -5.06
C MET A 131 -15.10 -2.57 -6.27
N VAL A 132 -15.22 -3.51 -7.21
CA VAL A 132 -16.14 -3.39 -8.37
C VAL A 132 -17.60 -3.31 -7.92
N ARG A 133 -18.01 -4.19 -6.99
CA ARG A 133 -19.41 -4.24 -6.53
C ARG A 133 -19.86 -2.89 -5.95
N VAL A 134 -19.05 -2.31 -5.08
CA VAL A 134 -19.41 -1.03 -4.42
C VAL A 134 -19.16 0.21 -5.28
N THR A 135 -18.49 0.08 -6.42
CA THR A 135 -18.30 1.17 -7.38
C THR A 135 -19.55 1.34 -8.25
N LYS A 136 -19.98 2.56 -8.51
CA LYS A 136 -21.09 2.89 -9.42
C LYS A 136 -20.76 2.51 -10.87
N PRO A 137 -21.79 2.18 -11.69
CA PRO A 137 -21.60 2.08 -13.14
C PRO A 137 -20.94 3.36 -13.70
N GLY A 138 -19.93 3.18 -14.56
CA GLY A 138 -19.10 4.26 -15.10
C GLY A 138 -18.10 4.86 -14.11
N GLY A 139 -18.08 4.41 -12.85
CA GLY A 139 -17.12 4.82 -11.83
C GLY A 139 -15.75 4.16 -12.00
N PHE A 140 -14.78 4.54 -11.17
CA PHE A 140 -13.40 4.10 -11.26
C PHE A 140 -12.98 3.19 -10.12
N ILE A 141 -12.20 2.17 -10.47
CA ILE A 141 -11.45 1.32 -9.53
C ILE A 141 -9.97 1.59 -9.78
N ALA A 142 -9.25 2.03 -8.76
CA ALA A 142 -7.85 2.41 -8.83
C ALA A 142 -7.03 1.63 -7.82
N ALA A 143 -5.96 0.99 -8.25
CA ALA A 143 -5.03 0.30 -7.36
C ALA A 143 -3.58 0.55 -7.75
N ARG A 144 -2.70 0.68 -6.75
CA ARG A 144 -1.26 0.83 -6.90
C ARG A 144 -0.54 0.00 -5.85
N ASP A 145 0.28 -0.95 -6.28
CA ASP A 145 1.04 -1.83 -5.38
C ASP A 145 2.50 -1.94 -5.81
N GLY A 146 3.38 -2.20 -4.86
CA GLY A 146 4.79 -2.40 -5.09
C GLY A 146 5.10 -3.68 -5.88
N ASP A 147 6.23 -3.68 -6.55
CA ASP A 147 6.80 -4.85 -7.21
C ASP A 147 8.22 -5.07 -6.71
N TYR A 148 8.36 -5.86 -5.65
CA TYR A 148 9.64 -6.06 -4.98
C TYR A 148 10.68 -6.75 -5.88
N ALA A 149 10.26 -7.63 -6.78
CA ALA A 149 11.19 -8.33 -7.67
C ALA A 149 11.96 -7.44 -8.63
N VAL A 150 11.54 -6.19 -8.79
CA VAL A 150 12.19 -5.20 -9.67
C VAL A 150 12.63 -3.92 -8.94
N MET A 151 12.66 -3.96 -7.60
CA MET A 151 13.37 -2.92 -6.85
C MET A 151 14.85 -2.98 -7.21
N THR A 152 15.47 -1.82 -7.32
CA THR A 152 16.87 -1.72 -7.73
C THR A 152 17.58 -0.60 -6.99
N TRP A 153 18.88 -0.75 -6.82
CA TRP A 153 19.72 0.19 -6.07
C TRP A 153 21.14 0.24 -6.61
N TYR A 154 21.83 1.31 -6.26
CA TYR A 154 23.25 1.51 -6.47
C TYR A 154 23.83 2.24 -5.25
N PRO A 155 25.07 2.00 -4.80
CA PRO A 155 25.93 0.88 -5.22
C PRO A 155 25.39 -0.47 -4.78
N GLU A 156 25.89 -1.54 -5.42
CA GLU A 156 25.53 -2.91 -5.07
C GLU A 156 26.11 -3.25 -3.69
N VAL A 157 25.21 -3.51 -2.73
CA VAL A 157 25.54 -3.95 -1.37
C VAL A 157 24.89 -5.33 -1.19
N SER A 158 25.71 -6.36 -1.03
CA SER A 158 25.25 -7.76 -1.02
C SER A 158 24.15 -8.06 -0.01
N GLY A 159 24.15 -7.42 1.15
CA GLY A 159 23.10 -7.60 2.16
C GLY A 159 21.73 -7.04 1.75
N LEU A 160 21.63 -6.19 0.71
CA LEU A 160 20.34 -5.75 0.16
C LEU A 160 19.72 -6.82 -0.75
N ASP A 161 20.50 -7.64 -1.41
CA ASP A 161 20.00 -8.82 -2.13
C ASP A 161 19.41 -9.83 -1.14
N ASP A 162 20.10 -10.09 -0.02
CA ASP A 162 19.63 -10.95 1.07
C ASP A 162 18.32 -10.41 1.68
N TRP A 163 18.24 -9.08 1.88
CA TRP A 163 17.01 -8.44 2.32
C TRP A 163 15.86 -8.68 1.37
N LEU A 164 16.06 -8.45 0.08
CA LEU A 164 15.01 -8.57 -0.93
C LEU A 164 14.49 -10.01 -1.02
N GLU A 165 15.39 -10.99 -1.04
CA GLU A 165 15.05 -12.40 -1.07
C GLU A 165 14.27 -12.80 0.19
N LEU A 166 14.77 -12.44 1.37
CA LEU A 166 14.13 -12.75 2.64
C LEU A 166 12.75 -12.10 2.74
N TYR A 167 12.63 -10.82 2.41
CA TYR A 167 11.34 -10.12 2.44
C TYR A 167 10.29 -10.81 1.57
N ARG A 168 10.64 -11.14 0.32
CA ARG A 168 9.74 -11.82 -0.61
C ARG A 168 9.30 -13.19 -0.11
N ARG A 169 10.19 -13.92 0.53
CA ARG A 169 9.90 -15.23 1.13
C ARG A 169 8.94 -15.11 2.31
N VAL A 170 9.21 -14.20 3.24
CA VAL A 170 8.38 -13.95 4.42
C VAL A 170 6.99 -13.41 4.03
N ALA A 171 6.92 -12.47 3.09
CA ALA A 171 5.64 -11.93 2.63
C ALA A 171 4.74 -13.01 2.03
N ARG A 172 5.30 -13.95 1.24
CA ARG A 172 4.54 -15.08 0.69
C ARG A 172 4.14 -16.10 1.75
N ALA A 173 4.99 -16.35 2.74
CA ALA A 173 4.65 -17.22 3.87
C ALA A 173 3.46 -16.64 4.69
N ASN A 174 3.31 -15.32 4.74
CA ASN A 174 2.17 -14.64 5.35
C ASN A 174 0.92 -14.59 4.47
N GLY A 175 0.95 -15.16 3.26
CA GLY A 175 -0.18 -15.20 2.33
C GLY A 175 -0.29 -13.98 1.40
N GLY A 176 0.65 -13.04 1.45
CA GLY A 176 0.71 -11.88 0.55
C GLY A 176 1.48 -12.17 -0.75
N GLU A 177 1.44 -11.23 -1.68
CA GLU A 177 2.23 -11.27 -2.93
C GLU A 177 3.09 -10.01 -3.05
N PRO A 178 4.38 -10.07 -2.70
CA PRO A 178 5.26 -8.91 -2.74
C PRO A 178 5.51 -8.36 -4.14
N ASP A 179 5.31 -9.16 -5.18
CA ASP A 179 5.47 -8.75 -6.58
C ASP A 179 4.09 -8.41 -7.20
N ALA A 180 3.22 -7.76 -6.44
CA ALA A 180 1.83 -7.48 -6.79
C ALA A 180 1.70 -6.50 -7.98
N GLY A 181 2.61 -5.53 -8.08
CA GLY A 181 2.53 -4.47 -9.09
C GLY A 181 2.32 -5.01 -10.50
N ARG A 182 3.11 -5.98 -10.93
CA ARG A 182 3.00 -6.64 -12.26
C ARG A 182 1.74 -7.49 -12.42
N ARG A 183 1.06 -7.85 -11.33
CA ARG A 183 -0.11 -8.75 -11.32
C ARG A 183 -1.43 -8.02 -11.35
N LEU A 184 -1.46 -6.73 -11.02
CA LEU A 184 -2.68 -5.93 -10.88
C LEU A 184 -3.61 -6.06 -12.10
N LYS A 185 -3.07 -5.93 -13.32
CA LYS A 185 -3.86 -6.06 -14.55
C LYS A 185 -4.51 -7.45 -14.66
N SER A 186 -3.75 -8.52 -14.40
CA SER A 186 -4.27 -9.89 -14.45
C SER A 186 -5.35 -10.13 -13.39
N TRP A 187 -5.15 -9.59 -12.18
CA TRP A 187 -6.15 -9.70 -11.11
C TRP A 187 -7.44 -8.94 -11.44
N ALA A 188 -7.31 -7.74 -12.01
CA ALA A 188 -8.46 -6.94 -12.47
C ALA A 188 -9.27 -7.68 -13.56
N GLN A 189 -8.61 -8.29 -14.51
CA GLN A 189 -9.26 -9.14 -15.55
C GLN A 189 -10.01 -10.32 -14.92
N ARG A 190 -9.39 -11.01 -13.96
CA ARG A 190 -10.01 -12.12 -13.21
C ARG A 190 -11.17 -11.67 -12.33
N ALA A 191 -11.18 -10.42 -11.91
CA ALA A 191 -12.30 -9.80 -11.19
C ALA A 191 -13.44 -9.35 -12.12
N GLY A 192 -13.29 -9.50 -13.45
CA GLY A 192 -14.32 -9.18 -14.44
C GLY A 192 -14.19 -7.80 -15.07
N LEU A 193 -13.09 -7.07 -14.83
CA LEU A 193 -12.85 -5.77 -15.47
C LEU A 193 -12.21 -5.95 -16.84
N SER A 194 -12.64 -5.12 -17.81
CA SER A 194 -12.14 -5.11 -19.20
C SER A 194 -11.58 -3.75 -19.63
N ASP A 195 -12.14 -2.65 -19.12
CA ASP A 195 -11.61 -1.29 -19.37
C ASP A 195 -10.54 -0.99 -18.33
N ILE A 196 -9.29 -1.31 -18.66
CA ILE A 196 -8.14 -1.26 -17.75
C ILE A 196 -7.00 -0.47 -18.40
N THR A 197 -6.69 0.69 -17.84
CA THR A 197 -5.43 1.38 -18.10
C THR A 197 -4.40 0.91 -17.07
N ALA A 198 -3.30 0.30 -17.53
CA ALA A 198 -2.21 -0.15 -16.69
C ALA A 198 -0.99 0.74 -16.92
N THR A 199 -0.44 1.30 -15.83
CA THR A 199 0.75 2.15 -15.85
C THR A 199 1.73 1.70 -14.76
N SER A 200 2.83 2.42 -14.63
CA SER A 200 3.78 2.23 -13.53
C SER A 200 4.40 3.57 -13.13
N SER A 201 4.78 3.68 -11.87
CA SER A 201 5.54 4.80 -11.35
C SER A 201 6.59 4.34 -10.36
N THR A 202 7.55 5.19 -10.03
CA THR A 202 8.60 4.88 -9.08
C THR A 202 8.64 5.88 -7.94
N TRP A 203 8.97 5.39 -6.73
CA TRP A 203 9.57 6.22 -5.71
C TRP A 203 11.10 6.09 -5.85
N THR A 204 11.79 7.20 -5.72
CA THR A 204 13.26 7.23 -5.80
C THR A 204 13.82 7.92 -4.58
N PHE A 205 14.86 7.32 -3.98
CA PHE A 205 15.55 7.82 -2.80
C PHE A 205 17.01 8.02 -3.16
N HIS A 206 17.48 9.29 -3.25
CA HIS A 206 18.82 9.61 -3.74
C HIS A 206 19.50 10.77 -3.01
N THR A 207 18.73 11.70 -2.42
CA THR A 207 19.32 12.77 -1.61
C THR A 207 19.84 12.23 -0.27
N PRO A 208 20.79 12.90 0.40
CA PRO A 208 21.28 12.44 1.70
C PRO A 208 20.17 12.17 2.73
N ASP A 209 19.19 13.06 2.81
CA ASP A 209 18.07 12.92 3.77
C ASP A 209 17.16 11.74 3.40
N GLU A 210 16.84 11.55 2.12
CA GLU A 210 16.04 10.43 1.65
C GLU A 210 16.74 9.10 1.88
N ARG A 211 18.05 9.02 1.58
CA ARG A 211 18.84 7.80 1.82
C ARG A 211 18.91 7.45 3.31
N ALA A 212 19.21 8.43 4.15
CA ALA A 212 19.25 8.25 5.59
C ALA A 212 17.88 7.79 6.13
N TRP A 213 16.81 8.43 5.68
CA TRP A 213 15.45 8.08 6.07
C TRP A 213 15.06 6.66 5.60
N TRP A 214 15.24 6.34 4.32
CA TRP A 214 14.84 5.05 3.74
C TRP A 214 15.64 3.89 4.31
N SER A 215 16.97 4.04 4.42
CA SER A 215 17.85 3.02 4.99
C SER A 215 17.58 2.80 6.48
N GLY A 216 17.41 3.87 7.26
CA GLY A 216 17.11 3.78 8.68
C GLY A 216 15.78 3.08 8.92
N LEU A 217 14.74 3.42 8.13
CA LEU A 217 13.43 2.79 8.20
C LEU A 217 13.51 1.27 7.95
N TRP A 218 14.23 0.84 6.91
CA TRP A 218 14.36 -0.59 6.60
C TRP A 218 15.27 -1.33 7.58
N ALA A 219 16.34 -0.69 8.06
CA ALA A 219 17.18 -1.25 9.11
C ALA A 219 16.38 -1.53 10.38
N ASP A 220 15.61 -0.54 10.87
CA ASP A 220 14.76 -0.70 12.06
C ASP A 220 13.66 -1.75 11.84
N ARG A 221 12.99 -1.71 10.70
CA ARG A 221 11.94 -2.67 10.33
C ARG A 221 12.46 -4.10 10.30
N THR A 222 13.67 -4.30 9.80
CA THR A 222 14.29 -5.62 9.68
C THR A 222 14.52 -6.28 11.04
N VAL A 223 14.78 -5.53 12.10
CA VAL A 223 15.11 -6.08 13.43
C VAL A 223 14.03 -5.91 14.50
N ALA A 224 13.06 -5.01 14.30
CA ALA A 224 12.13 -4.62 15.37
C ALA A 224 10.64 -4.70 15.03
N SER A 225 10.27 -4.99 13.77
CA SER A 225 8.86 -5.09 13.36
C SER A 225 8.33 -6.52 13.42
N SER A 226 7.02 -6.70 13.16
CA SER A 226 6.40 -8.02 13.02
C SER A 226 7.09 -8.89 11.96
N TYR A 227 7.68 -8.28 10.94
CA TYR A 227 8.51 -8.96 9.95
C TYR A 227 9.69 -9.72 10.59
N ALA A 228 10.38 -9.11 11.59
CA ALA A 228 11.48 -9.76 12.28
C ALA A 228 11.02 -11.00 13.07
N ALA A 229 9.89 -10.89 13.78
CA ALA A 229 9.31 -12.00 14.53
C ALA A 229 8.92 -13.15 13.59
N VAL A 230 8.17 -12.85 12.50
CA VAL A 230 7.77 -13.86 11.51
C VAL A 230 8.98 -14.51 10.84
N ALA A 231 10.03 -13.72 10.52
CA ALA A 231 11.23 -14.25 9.89
C ALA A 231 11.97 -15.25 10.81
N THR A 232 12.07 -14.95 12.11
CA THR A 232 12.78 -15.81 13.07
C THR A 232 11.93 -17.02 13.51
N GLU A 233 10.68 -16.79 13.89
CA GLU A 233 9.76 -17.85 14.35
C GLU A 233 9.42 -18.83 13.22
N GLY A 234 9.30 -18.33 11.99
CA GLY A 234 9.09 -19.15 10.79
C GLY A 234 10.34 -19.86 10.29
N GLY A 235 11.51 -19.67 10.92
CA GLY A 235 12.78 -20.28 10.50
C GLY A 235 13.31 -19.75 9.17
N HIS A 236 12.88 -18.56 8.74
CA HIS A 236 13.31 -17.94 7.50
C HIS A 236 14.67 -17.24 7.63
N ALA A 237 15.00 -16.74 8.82
CA ALA A 237 16.29 -16.10 9.12
C ALA A 237 16.62 -16.23 10.61
N THR A 238 17.92 -16.14 10.93
CA THR A 238 18.38 -15.98 12.32
C THR A 238 18.41 -14.50 12.70
N THR A 239 18.49 -14.22 13.99
CA THR A 239 18.66 -12.85 14.50
C THR A 239 19.94 -12.21 13.97
N GLU A 240 21.02 -13.00 13.83
CA GLU A 240 22.31 -12.54 13.27
C GLU A 240 22.17 -12.12 11.81
N GLN A 241 21.44 -12.90 11.01
CA GLN A 241 21.16 -12.56 9.61
C GLN A 241 20.33 -11.27 9.49
N LEU A 242 19.31 -11.11 10.34
CA LEU A 242 18.53 -9.87 10.37
C LEU A 242 19.37 -8.65 10.73
N ARG A 243 20.32 -8.79 11.69
CA ARG A 243 21.26 -7.72 12.04
C ARG A 243 22.18 -7.37 10.87
N ALA A 244 22.74 -8.39 10.21
CA ALA A 244 23.60 -8.18 9.04
C ALA A 244 22.86 -7.42 7.91
N ILE A 245 21.62 -7.79 7.62
CA ILE A 245 20.76 -7.07 6.67
C ILE A 245 20.51 -5.61 7.12
N ALA A 246 20.21 -5.39 8.41
CA ALA A 246 20.02 -4.04 8.93
C ALA A 246 21.29 -3.18 8.83
N ASP A 247 22.46 -3.77 9.05
CA ASP A 247 23.75 -3.08 8.90
C ASP A 247 24.05 -2.77 7.43
N ALA A 248 23.71 -3.68 6.49
CA ALA A 248 23.82 -3.42 5.06
C ALA A 248 22.93 -2.23 4.61
N TRP A 249 21.72 -2.12 5.14
CA TRP A 249 20.86 -0.94 4.91
C TRP A 249 21.51 0.35 5.40
N ARG A 250 22.09 0.35 6.61
CA ARG A 250 22.79 1.51 7.18
C ARG A 250 24.04 1.87 6.39
N GLU A 251 24.74 0.88 5.86
CA GLU A 251 25.92 1.10 5.01
C GLU A 251 25.54 1.72 3.67
N TRP A 252 24.49 1.19 3.01
CA TRP A 252 23.96 1.79 1.79
C TRP A 252 23.53 3.25 2.01
N GLY A 253 22.87 3.54 3.12
CA GLY A 253 22.40 4.90 3.44
C GLY A 253 23.51 5.96 3.54
N LYS A 254 24.78 5.55 3.76
CA LYS A 254 25.94 6.42 3.86
C LYS A 254 26.61 6.70 2.51
N GLN A 255 26.25 5.95 1.45
CA GLN A 255 26.89 6.08 0.14
C GLN A 255 26.49 7.39 -0.54
N ASP A 256 27.45 8.24 -0.89
CA ASP A 256 27.19 9.56 -1.47
C ASP A 256 26.50 9.47 -2.84
N ASP A 257 26.81 8.42 -3.60
CA ASP A 257 26.23 8.09 -4.90
C ASP A 257 25.03 7.12 -4.80
N GLY A 258 24.52 6.89 -3.59
CA GLY A 258 23.40 6.00 -3.31
C GLY A 258 22.13 6.42 -4.03
N TRP A 259 21.53 5.47 -4.72
CA TRP A 259 20.26 5.61 -5.44
C TRP A 259 19.43 4.33 -5.26
N PHE A 260 18.14 4.46 -4.90
CA PHE A 260 17.23 3.34 -4.73
C PHE A 260 15.90 3.65 -5.41
N ALA A 261 15.36 2.71 -6.19
CA ALA A 261 14.06 2.85 -6.83
C ALA A 261 13.10 1.73 -6.43
N VAL A 262 11.88 2.14 -6.09
CA VAL A 262 10.75 1.26 -5.79
C VAL A 262 9.75 1.37 -6.91
N LEU A 263 9.67 0.38 -7.77
CA LEU A 263 8.67 0.34 -8.84
C LEU A 263 7.31 -0.09 -8.29
N HIS A 264 6.29 0.61 -8.73
CA HIS A 264 4.89 0.28 -8.48
C HIS A 264 4.15 0.04 -9.79
N GLY A 265 3.35 -1.03 -9.83
CA GLY A 265 2.32 -1.18 -10.86
C GLY A 265 1.08 -0.41 -10.46
N GLU A 266 0.35 0.07 -11.45
CA GLU A 266 -0.86 0.86 -11.29
C GLU A 266 -1.94 0.39 -12.26
N ILE A 267 -3.18 0.36 -11.80
CA ILE A 267 -4.34 0.17 -12.66
C ILE A 267 -5.38 1.25 -12.37
N LEU A 268 -5.94 1.81 -13.43
CA LEU A 268 -7.15 2.62 -13.42
C LEU A 268 -8.17 1.92 -14.30
N CYS A 269 -9.21 1.39 -13.68
CA CYS A 269 -10.26 0.62 -14.35
C CYS A 269 -11.57 1.39 -14.31
N ARG A 270 -12.40 1.24 -15.34
CA ARG A 270 -13.75 1.78 -15.35
C ARG A 270 -14.77 0.66 -15.25
N LYS A 271 -15.71 0.78 -14.28
CA LYS A 271 -16.84 -0.16 -14.21
C LYS A 271 -17.76 0.06 -15.41
N PRO A 272 -18.17 -1.00 -16.13
CA PRO A 272 -19.17 -0.87 -17.20
C PRO A 272 -20.44 -0.18 -16.73
N VAL A 273 -21.12 0.49 -17.68
CA VAL A 273 -22.43 1.15 -17.44
C VAL A 273 -23.55 0.13 -17.50
#